data_6d09a8b522e91ac3da35375ed19e0be7
#
_entry.id   6d09a8b522e91ac3da35375ed19e0be7
#
_cell.length_a   1.000
_cell.length_b   1.000
_cell.length_c   1.000
_cell.angle_alpha   90.00
_cell.angle_beta   90.00
_cell.angle_gamma   90.00
#
_symmetry.space_group_name_H-M   'P 1'
#
loop_
_entity.id
_entity.type
_entity.pdbx_description
1 polymer ?
#
loop_
_entity_poly.entity_id
_entity_poly.type
_entity_poly.pdbx_seq_one_letter_code
_entity_poly.pdbx_strand_id
1 'polypeptide(L)'
;MPCAMCGDIVPTEVARCPGCGAWSRRRDFRALGVAVFMLLGFNAFVDLGAGISLLRAAEPLDVTTHDAFDPAEAERMLGPYGDVFVISGVMAVVTGLLYLVWLWRARGQSPGPHRHHRAWLLLGWATPVVNLWLPPRMVYDIWVSSGRYRTVQRQRAAAVVGAWWTCLLLGTGLGKVFVAGSAQTLAEARFAVHVGVAAAAFQALAAALCMGGVFEITRLQVGREP
;
A
#
# COMPACT_ATOMS: atom_id res chain seq x y z
N MET A 1 6.33 28.90 14.19
CA MET A 1 6.71 28.64 12.79
C MET A 1 6.20 29.78 11.91
N PRO A 2 6.97 30.25 10.91
CA PRO A 2 6.41 31.25 10.00
C PRO A 2 5.29 30.63 9.14
N CYS A 3 4.20 31.33 9.02
CA CYS A 3 3.08 30.99 8.15
C CYS A 3 3.52 31.06 6.69
N ALA A 4 3.21 30.02 5.89
CA ALA A 4 3.58 29.99 4.48
C ALA A 4 2.83 31.02 3.62
N MET A 5 1.74 31.62 4.15
CA MET A 5 0.90 32.57 3.43
C MET A 5 1.20 34.03 3.81
N CYS A 6 1.41 34.34 5.10
CA CYS A 6 1.62 35.71 5.56
C CYS A 6 2.95 35.95 6.28
N GLY A 7 3.74 34.91 6.55
CA GLY A 7 5.01 35.03 7.26
C GLY A 7 4.91 35.15 8.78
N ASP A 8 3.72 35.35 9.37
CA ASP A 8 3.52 35.47 10.81
C ASP A 8 3.92 34.20 11.55
N ILE A 9 4.41 34.35 12.79
CA ILE A 9 4.76 33.22 13.65
C ILE A 9 3.47 32.57 14.17
N VAL A 10 3.20 31.36 13.69
CA VAL A 10 2.07 30.54 14.14
C VAL A 10 2.50 29.69 15.33
N PRO A 11 1.86 29.82 16.51
CA PRO A 11 2.07 28.93 17.63
C PRO A 11 1.76 27.49 17.24
N THR A 12 2.50 26.53 17.79
CA THR A 12 2.37 25.08 17.44
C THR A 12 1.01 24.48 17.83
N GLU A 13 0.32 25.14 18.76
CA GLU A 13 -0.96 24.69 19.31
C GLU A 13 -2.19 25.16 18.51
N VAL A 14 -2.01 26.12 17.61
CA VAL A 14 -3.14 26.74 16.89
C VAL A 14 -3.35 26.06 15.53
N ALA A 15 -4.60 25.64 15.29
CA ALA A 15 -4.97 24.98 14.03
C ALA A 15 -4.97 25.93 12.81
N ARG A 16 -5.09 27.24 13.04
CA ARG A 16 -5.12 28.27 12.00
C ARG A 16 -4.16 29.40 12.35
N CYS A 17 -3.55 29.99 11.32
CA CYS A 17 -2.74 31.19 11.50
C CYS A 17 -3.61 32.35 12.04
N PRO A 18 -3.23 33.00 13.15
CA PRO A 18 -4.00 34.11 13.70
C PRO A 18 -4.01 35.34 12.76
N GLY A 19 -2.99 35.49 11.91
CA GLY A 19 -2.89 36.66 11.00
C GLY A 19 -3.71 36.49 9.71
N CYS A 20 -3.74 35.31 9.08
CA CYS A 20 -4.40 35.13 7.79
C CYS A 20 -5.46 34.01 7.76
N GLY A 21 -5.72 33.31 8.86
CA GLY A 21 -6.69 32.23 8.96
C GLY A 21 -6.31 30.94 8.24
N ALA A 22 -5.16 30.87 7.58
CA ALA A 22 -4.69 29.68 6.88
C ALA A 22 -4.48 28.50 7.84
N TRP A 23 -4.84 27.29 7.39
CA TRP A 23 -4.64 26.07 8.18
C TRP A 23 -3.16 25.77 8.39
N SER A 24 -2.81 25.25 9.56
CA SER A 24 -1.45 24.82 9.82
C SER A 24 -1.11 23.61 8.93
N ARG A 25 0.01 23.71 8.21
CA ARG A 25 0.50 22.67 7.28
C ARG A 25 0.70 21.29 7.95
N ARG A 26 0.92 21.25 9.27
CA ARG A 26 1.08 20.01 10.05
C ARG A 26 -0.22 19.25 10.22
N ARG A 27 -1.34 19.97 10.46
CA ARG A 27 -2.66 19.32 10.67
C ARG A 27 -3.13 18.65 9.39
N ASP A 28 -2.93 19.30 8.24
CA ASP A 28 -3.29 18.76 6.93
C ASP A 28 -2.45 17.52 6.60
N PHE A 29 -1.16 17.51 6.96
CA PHE A 29 -0.29 16.36 6.73
C PHE A 29 -0.68 15.17 7.60
N ARG A 30 -1.00 15.40 8.89
CA ARG A 30 -1.49 14.35 9.80
C ARG A 30 -2.81 13.76 9.32
N ALA A 31 -3.77 14.62 8.92
CA ALA A 31 -5.06 14.17 8.41
C ALA A 31 -4.90 13.31 7.14
N LEU A 32 -4.02 13.73 6.24
CA LEU A 32 -3.70 12.95 5.04
C LEU A 32 -3.05 11.60 5.38
N GLY A 33 -2.11 11.57 6.34
CA GLY A 33 -1.52 10.32 6.82
C GLY A 33 -2.54 9.36 7.42
N VAL A 34 -3.49 9.88 8.21
CA VAL A 34 -4.61 9.08 8.76
C VAL A 34 -5.51 8.56 7.64
N ALA A 35 -5.86 9.39 6.65
CA ALA A 35 -6.69 8.96 5.53
C ALA A 35 -6.03 7.81 4.73
N VAL A 36 -4.74 7.92 4.42
CA VAL A 36 -3.97 6.85 3.75
C VAL A 36 -3.92 5.59 4.61
N PHE A 37 -3.68 5.73 5.92
CA PHE A 37 -3.66 4.60 6.85
C PHE A 37 -5.00 3.86 6.88
N MET A 38 -6.11 4.58 6.94
CA MET A 38 -7.46 3.97 6.96
C MET A 38 -7.80 3.27 5.64
N LEU A 39 -7.44 3.86 4.50
CA LEU A 39 -7.65 3.24 3.19
C LEU A 39 -6.80 1.97 3.01
N LEU A 40 -5.54 1.98 3.45
CA LEU A 40 -4.70 0.78 3.45
C LEU A 40 -5.29 -0.31 4.35
N GLY A 41 -5.80 0.05 5.53
CA GLY A 41 -6.49 -0.89 6.43
C GLY A 41 -7.75 -1.48 5.80
N PHE A 42 -8.53 -0.67 5.10
CA PHE A 42 -9.71 -1.12 4.37
C PHE A 42 -9.33 -2.08 3.23
N ASN A 43 -8.30 -1.77 2.43
CA ASN A 43 -7.80 -2.69 1.40
C ASN A 43 -7.36 -4.02 2.02
N ALA A 44 -6.56 -4.00 3.11
CA ALA A 44 -6.13 -5.22 3.80
C ALA A 44 -7.33 -6.07 4.27
N PHE A 45 -8.37 -5.42 4.79
CA PHE A 45 -9.59 -6.10 5.22
C PHE A 45 -10.33 -6.77 4.04
N VAL A 46 -10.48 -6.07 2.92
CA VAL A 46 -11.11 -6.60 1.71
C VAL A 46 -10.31 -7.78 1.16
N ASP A 47 -8.99 -7.65 1.04
CA ASP A 47 -8.13 -8.71 0.53
C ASP A 47 -8.18 -9.97 1.42
N LEU A 48 -8.09 -9.83 2.76
CA LEU A 48 -8.24 -10.95 3.69
C LEU A 48 -9.62 -11.61 3.59
N GLY A 49 -10.68 -10.78 3.52
CA GLY A 49 -12.04 -11.27 3.35
C GLY A 49 -12.21 -12.07 2.06
N ALA A 50 -11.67 -11.56 0.95
CA ALA A 50 -11.68 -12.25 -0.34
C ALA A 50 -10.93 -13.58 -0.27
N GLY A 51 -9.74 -13.62 0.31
CA GLY A 51 -8.96 -14.85 0.47
C GLY A 51 -9.67 -15.91 1.32
N ILE A 52 -10.24 -15.53 2.46
CA ILE A 52 -10.99 -16.44 3.33
C ILE A 52 -12.26 -16.94 2.63
N SER A 53 -12.97 -16.07 1.94
CA SER A 53 -14.18 -16.45 1.22
C SER A 53 -13.87 -17.40 0.05
N LEU A 54 -12.76 -17.15 -0.67
CA LEU A 54 -12.29 -18.02 -1.74
C LEU A 54 -11.94 -19.43 -1.23
N LEU A 55 -11.27 -19.54 -0.06
CA LEU A 55 -10.98 -20.84 0.57
C LEU A 55 -12.27 -21.60 0.85
N ARG A 56 -13.29 -20.94 1.42
CA ARG A 56 -14.58 -21.58 1.72
C ARG A 56 -15.33 -22.01 0.47
N ALA A 57 -15.33 -21.16 -0.56
CA ALA A 57 -15.98 -21.49 -1.83
C ALA A 57 -15.31 -22.66 -2.56
N ALA A 58 -14.03 -22.92 -2.27
CA ALA A 58 -13.28 -23.99 -2.87
C ALA A 58 -13.40 -25.35 -2.13
N GLU A 59 -14.03 -25.41 -0.94
CA GLU A 59 -14.23 -26.66 -0.18
C GLU A 59 -14.83 -27.80 -1.03
N PRO A 60 -15.84 -27.57 -1.93
CA PRO A 60 -16.36 -28.62 -2.80
C PRO A 60 -15.31 -29.21 -3.75
N LEU A 61 -14.31 -28.44 -4.17
CA LEU A 61 -13.25 -28.93 -5.06
C LEU A 61 -12.36 -29.98 -4.41
N ASP A 62 -12.27 -30.03 -3.08
CA ASP A 62 -11.44 -30.97 -2.35
C ASP A 62 -12.02 -32.38 -2.39
N VAL A 63 -13.34 -32.51 -2.46
CA VAL A 63 -14.07 -33.79 -2.51
C VAL A 63 -14.45 -34.19 -3.94
N THR A 64 -14.28 -33.30 -4.93
CA THR A 64 -14.56 -33.57 -6.33
C THR A 64 -13.53 -34.57 -6.92
N THR A 65 -13.98 -35.60 -7.63
CA THR A 65 -13.12 -36.48 -8.40
C THR A 65 -12.86 -35.94 -9.80
N HIS A 66 -11.80 -36.44 -10.46
CA HIS A 66 -11.47 -36.00 -11.82
C HIS A 66 -12.63 -36.22 -12.81
N ASP A 67 -13.34 -37.37 -12.66
CA ASP A 67 -14.44 -37.75 -13.56
C ASP A 67 -15.73 -36.94 -13.31
N ALA A 68 -15.86 -36.31 -12.13
CA ALA A 68 -17.01 -35.48 -11.75
C ALA A 68 -16.72 -33.96 -11.91
N PHE A 69 -15.54 -33.57 -12.37
CA PHE A 69 -15.16 -32.17 -12.51
C PHE A 69 -15.84 -31.54 -13.74
N ASP A 70 -16.62 -30.47 -13.50
CA ASP A 70 -17.22 -29.63 -14.53
C ASP A 70 -16.52 -28.24 -14.57
N PRO A 71 -15.79 -27.91 -15.65
CA PRO A 71 -15.14 -26.59 -15.80
C PRO A 71 -16.12 -25.42 -15.70
N ALA A 72 -17.34 -25.57 -16.22
CA ALA A 72 -18.34 -24.50 -16.17
C ALA A 72 -18.85 -24.24 -14.75
N GLU A 73 -18.90 -25.27 -13.92
CA GLU A 73 -19.23 -25.14 -12.50
C GLU A 73 -18.08 -24.48 -11.75
N ALA A 74 -16.84 -24.87 -11.99
CA ALA A 74 -15.65 -24.25 -11.41
C ALA A 74 -15.58 -22.76 -11.76
N GLU A 75 -15.87 -22.38 -13.02
CA GLU A 75 -15.89 -20.97 -13.44
C GLU A 75 -17.01 -20.19 -12.73
N ARG A 76 -18.20 -20.77 -12.60
CA ARG A 76 -19.31 -20.14 -11.82
C ARG A 76 -18.95 -19.94 -10.34
N MET A 77 -18.18 -20.84 -9.76
CA MET A 77 -17.76 -20.76 -8.36
C MET A 77 -16.62 -19.74 -8.16
N LEU A 78 -15.64 -19.74 -9.06
CA LEU A 78 -14.41 -18.94 -8.92
C LEU A 78 -14.51 -17.55 -9.59
N GLY A 79 -15.32 -17.40 -10.64
CA GLY A 79 -15.46 -16.18 -11.42
C GLY A 79 -15.75 -14.93 -10.56
N PRO A 80 -16.71 -14.94 -9.64
CA PRO A 80 -17.02 -13.79 -8.77
C PRO A 80 -15.81 -13.28 -7.98
N TYR A 81 -14.85 -14.16 -7.64
CA TYR A 81 -13.63 -13.75 -6.94
C TYR A 81 -12.66 -13.02 -7.87
N GLY A 82 -12.66 -13.33 -9.17
CA GLY A 82 -11.95 -12.56 -10.18
C GLY A 82 -12.41 -11.10 -10.19
N ASP A 83 -13.72 -10.87 -10.15
CA ASP A 83 -14.30 -9.53 -10.08
C ASP A 83 -13.92 -8.79 -8.79
N VAL A 84 -13.91 -9.48 -7.64
CA VAL A 84 -13.45 -8.91 -6.37
C VAL A 84 -11.99 -8.49 -6.47
N PHE A 85 -11.10 -9.28 -7.09
CA PHE A 85 -9.71 -8.91 -7.30
C PHE A 85 -9.54 -7.68 -8.22
N VAL A 86 -10.37 -7.56 -9.26
CA VAL A 86 -10.39 -6.38 -10.13
C VAL A 86 -10.82 -5.14 -9.34
N ILE A 87 -11.90 -5.24 -8.56
CA ILE A 87 -12.40 -4.13 -7.72
C ILE A 87 -11.36 -3.73 -6.67
N SER A 88 -10.74 -4.71 -5.98
CA SER A 88 -9.64 -4.47 -5.04
C SER A 88 -8.47 -3.77 -5.74
N GLY A 89 -8.12 -4.16 -6.95
CA GLY A 89 -7.11 -3.51 -7.78
C GLY A 89 -7.42 -2.02 -8.06
N VAL A 90 -8.66 -1.69 -8.39
CA VAL A 90 -9.11 -0.30 -8.58
C VAL A 90 -9.00 0.49 -7.28
N MET A 91 -9.44 -0.10 -6.17
CA MET A 91 -9.31 0.52 -4.84
C MET A 91 -7.84 0.75 -4.45
N ALA A 92 -6.97 -0.20 -4.76
CA ALA A 92 -5.53 -0.07 -4.55
C ALA A 92 -4.92 1.07 -5.37
N VAL A 93 -5.38 1.31 -6.61
CA VAL A 93 -4.96 2.45 -7.44
C VAL A 93 -5.38 3.77 -6.79
N VAL A 94 -6.62 3.90 -6.34
CA VAL A 94 -7.11 5.10 -5.64
C VAL A 94 -6.30 5.36 -4.36
N THR A 95 -6.08 4.32 -3.57
CA THR A 95 -5.24 4.39 -2.35
C THR A 95 -3.80 4.78 -2.71
N GLY A 96 -3.25 4.22 -3.77
CA GLY A 96 -1.91 4.51 -4.29
C GLY A 96 -1.74 5.97 -4.72
N LEU A 97 -2.74 6.55 -5.38
CA LEU A 97 -2.72 7.97 -5.76
C LEU A 97 -2.70 8.87 -4.51
N LEU A 98 -3.52 8.58 -3.51
CA LEU A 98 -3.52 9.32 -2.26
C LEU A 98 -2.21 9.14 -1.48
N TYR A 99 -1.66 7.91 -1.48
CA TYR A 99 -0.35 7.61 -0.92
C TYR A 99 0.77 8.41 -1.61
N LEU A 100 0.75 8.57 -2.93
CA LEU A 100 1.71 9.39 -3.66
C LEU A 100 1.62 10.87 -3.29
N VAL A 101 0.41 11.41 -3.10
CA VAL A 101 0.21 12.78 -2.60
C VAL A 101 0.78 12.94 -1.18
N TRP A 102 0.54 11.95 -0.31
CA TRP A 102 1.11 11.92 1.03
C TRP A 102 2.64 11.84 0.98
N LEU A 103 3.19 10.94 0.17
CA LEU A 103 4.63 10.73 0.02
C LEU A 103 5.33 12.00 -0.53
N TRP A 104 4.67 12.68 -1.47
CA TRP A 104 5.14 13.96 -2.00
C TRP A 104 5.23 15.04 -0.92
N ARG A 105 4.23 15.11 -0.04
CA ARG A 105 4.23 16.03 1.11
C ARG A 105 5.26 15.62 2.16
N ALA A 106 5.35 14.32 2.48
CA ALA A 106 6.33 13.77 3.41
C ALA A 106 7.76 14.11 3.00
N ARG A 107 8.08 13.97 1.70
CA ARG A 107 9.39 14.37 1.18
C ARG A 107 9.65 15.87 1.34
N GLY A 108 8.64 16.71 1.13
CA GLY A 108 8.79 18.17 1.30
C GLY A 108 9.08 18.62 2.74
N GLN A 109 8.74 17.78 3.72
CA GLN A 109 8.99 18.01 5.15
C GLN A 109 10.26 17.32 5.68
N SER A 110 10.90 16.50 4.86
CA SER A 110 12.08 15.74 5.21
C SER A 110 13.35 16.59 5.01
N PRO A 111 14.16 16.83 6.06
CA PRO A 111 15.27 17.81 6.03
C PRO A 111 16.57 17.28 5.40
N GLY A 112 16.63 16.02 4.97
CA GLY A 112 17.87 15.42 4.50
C GLY A 112 18.16 15.64 3.00
N PRO A 113 19.43 15.48 2.57
CA PRO A 113 19.74 15.38 1.16
C PRO A 113 19.11 14.11 0.59
N HIS A 114 18.32 14.25 -0.45
CA HIS A 114 17.70 13.12 -1.14
C HIS A 114 18.49 12.76 -2.39
N ARG A 115 18.74 11.47 -2.61
CA ARG A 115 19.54 10.96 -3.74
C ARG A 115 18.92 11.23 -5.11
N HIS A 116 17.57 11.32 -5.17
CA HIS A 116 16.83 11.43 -6.42
C HIS A 116 16.03 12.74 -6.47
N HIS A 117 15.85 13.30 -7.66
CA HIS A 117 15.01 14.48 -7.87
C HIS A 117 13.54 14.16 -7.51
N ARG A 118 12.78 15.17 -7.06
CA ARG A 118 11.40 15.02 -6.58
C ARG A 118 10.46 14.44 -7.64
N ALA A 119 10.69 14.73 -8.92
CA ALA A 119 9.88 14.19 -10.02
C ALA A 119 9.89 12.64 -10.08
N TRP A 120 10.97 12.00 -9.62
CA TRP A 120 11.05 10.54 -9.57
C TRP A 120 10.07 9.88 -8.61
N LEU A 121 9.48 10.64 -7.68
CA LEU A 121 8.36 10.16 -6.86
C LEU A 121 7.12 9.76 -7.70
N LEU A 122 6.94 10.37 -8.86
CA LEU A 122 5.86 10.04 -9.78
C LEU A 122 6.36 9.18 -10.93
N LEU A 123 7.45 9.59 -11.59
CA LEU A 123 8.01 8.89 -12.74
C LEU A 123 8.49 7.47 -12.39
N GLY A 124 9.02 7.26 -11.18
CA GLY A 124 9.47 5.94 -10.73
C GLY A 124 8.35 4.92 -10.62
N TRP A 125 7.11 5.36 -10.42
CA TRP A 125 5.93 4.48 -10.40
C TRP A 125 5.37 4.25 -11.81
N ALA A 126 5.51 5.21 -12.70
CA ALA A 126 5.01 5.12 -14.08
C ALA A 126 5.93 4.32 -15.02
N THR A 127 7.23 4.19 -14.69
CA THR A 127 8.21 3.52 -15.55
C THR A 127 8.36 2.05 -15.13
N PRO A 128 7.91 1.06 -15.94
CA PRO A 128 7.80 -0.34 -15.51
C PRO A 128 9.10 -0.95 -14.94
N VAL A 129 10.23 -0.74 -15.63
CA VAL A 129 11.52 -1.29 -15.18
C VAL A 129 12.00 -0.60 -13.91
N VAL A 130 11.94 0.73 -13.87
CA VAL A 130 12.37 1.55 -12.72
C VAL A 130 11.50 1.31 -11.49
N ASN A 131 10.23 1.01 -11.70
CA ASN A 131 9.25 0.69 -10.67
C ASN A 131 9.65 -0.51 -9.80
N LEU A 132 10.49 -1.41 -10.29
CA LEU A 132 10.91 -2.58 -9.51
C LEU A 132 11.79 -2.22 -8.30
N TRP A 133 12.57 -1.14 -8.34
CA TRP A 133 13.53 -0.83 -7.28
C TRP A 133 13.53 0.63 -6.78
N LEU A 134 13.04 1.59 -7.57
CA LEU A 134 13.13 2.99 -7.19
C LEU A 134 12.14 3.38 -6.07
N PRO A 135 10.84 2.99 -6.13
CA PRO A 135 9.87 3.34 -5.10
C PRO A 135 10.31 2.95 -3.68
N PRO A 136 10.75 1.70 -3.40
CA PRO A 136 11.16 1.34 -2.06
C PRO A 136 12.39 2.13 -1.58
N ARG A 137 13.33 2.46 -2.47
CA ARG A 137 14.49 3.30 -2.11
C ARG A 137 14.08 4.71 -1.72
N MET A 138 13.13 5.29 -2.44
CA MET A 138 12.63 6.63 -2.13
C MET A 138 11.85 6.67 -0.82
N VAL A 139 11.01 5.69 -0.55
CA VAL A 139 10.30 5.55 0.72
C VAL A 139 11.29 5.39 1.88
N TYR A 140 12.30 4.53 1.70
CA TYR A 140 13.37 4.36 2.68
C TYR A 140 14.14 5.66 2.96
N ASP A 141 14.54 6.40 1.92
CA ASP A 141 15.25 7.67 2.07
C ASP A 141 14.40 8.71 2.84
N ILE A 142 13.09 8.80 2.55
CA ILE A 142 12.17 9.67 3.28
C ILE A 142 12.03 9.22 4.73
N TRP A 143 11.88 7.92 4.98
CA TRP A 143 11.76 7.38 6.34
C TRP A 143 12.99 7.71 7.18
N VAL A 144 14.18 7.37 6.69
CA VAL A 144 15.44 7.60 7.41
C VAL A 144 15.72 9.09 7.61
N SER A 145 15.42 9.95 6.64
CA SER A 145 15.59 11.40 6.79
C SER A 145 14.52 12.05 7.69
N SER A 146 13.40 11.38 7.94
CA SER A 146 12.36 11.82 8.87
C SER A 146 12.71 11.60 10.34
N GLY A 147 13.75 10.85 10.69
CA GLY A 147 14.19 10.59 12.07
C GLY A 147 15.69 10.69 12.24
N ARG A 148 16.16 10.74 13.52
CA ARG A 148 17.58 10.56 13.87
C ARG A 148 17.80 9.09 14.18
N TYR A 149 17.97 8.25 13.16
CA TYR A 149 18.09 6.81 13.35
C TYR A 149 19.52 6.33 13.58
N ARG A 150 19.68 5.41 14.55
CA ARG A 150 20.87 4.58 14.72
C ARG A 150 20.88 3.47 13.65
N THR A 151 22.03 2.80 13.47
CA THR A 151 22.21 1.74 12.45
C THR A 151 21.13 0.66 12.49
N VAL A 152 20.77 0.16 13.68
CA VAL A 152 19.75 -0.90 13.86
C VAL A 152 18.37 -0.43 13.37
N GLN A 153 18.00 0.81 13.65
CA GLN A 153 16.71 1.38 13.20
C GLN A 153 16.67 1.55 11.68
N ARG A 154 17.81 1.90 11.06
CA ARG A 154 17.93 1.98 9.59
C ARG A 154 17.78 0.60 8.94
N GLN A 155 18.38 -0.45 9.52
CA GLN A 155 18.21 -1.82 9.04
C GLN A 155 16.76 -2.28 9.13
N ARG A 156 16.07 -1.99 10.26
CA ARG A 156 14.63 -2.27 10.41
C ARG A 156 13.79 -1.56 9.37
N ALA A 157 14.02 -0.28 9.12
CA ALA A 157 13.31 0.47 8.09
C ALA A 157 13.54 -0.14 6.69
N ALA A 158 14.78 -0.53 6.38
CA ALA A 158 15.11 -1.20 5.12
C ALA A 158 14.39 -2.54 4.97
N ALA A 159 14.35 -3.36 6.04
CA ALA A 159 13.67 -4.65 6.06
C ALA A 159 12.14 -4.49 5.86
N VAL A 160 11.51 -3.56 6.58
CA VAL A 160 10.07 -3.31 6.45
C VAL A 160 9.72 -2.80 5.05
N VAL A 161 10.47 -1.85 4.51
CA VAL A 161 10.24 -1.30 3.16
C VAL A 161 10.49 -2.37 2.10
N GLY A 162 11.54 -3.18 2.26
CA GLY A 162 11.83 -4.31 1.35
C GLY A 162 10.73 -5.37 1.38
N ALA A 163 10.30 -5.79 2.58
CA ALA A 163 9.21 -6.75 2.75
C ALA A 163 7.89 -6.22 2.16
N TRP A 164 7.54 -4.96 2.47
CA TRP A 164 6.36 -4.31 1.88
C TRP A 164 6.36 -4.38 0.36
N TRP A 165 7.48 -3.99 -0.25
CA TRP A 165 7.59 -3.93 -1.71
C TRP A 165 7.54 -5.32 -2.35
N THR A 166 8.23 -6.29 -1.77
CA THR A 166 8.20 -7.68 -2.23
C THR A 166 6.79 -8.26 -2.15
N CYS A 167 6.09 -8.07 -1.02
CA CYS A 167 4.70 -8.53 -0.86
C CYS A 167 3.77 -7.84 -1.89
N LEU A 168 3.93 -6.55 -2.14
CA LEU A 168 3.13 -5.81 -3.12
C LEU A 168 3.33 -6.38 -4.54
N LEU A 169 4.56 -6.63 -4.95
CA LEU A 169 4.87 -7.18 -6.27
C LEU A 169 4.35 -8.63 -6.41
N LEU A 170 4.58 -9.47 -5.40
CA LEU A 170 4.10 -10.86 -5.41
C LEU A 170 2.57 -10.90 -5.43
N GLY A 171 1.91 -10.18 -4.55
CA GLY A 171 0.44 -10.15 -4.48
C GLY A 171 -0.18 -9.65 -5.80
N THR A 172 0.38 -8.57 -6.38
CA THR A 172 -0.08 -8.05 -7.67
C THR A 172 0.16 -9.03 -8.81
N GLY A 173 1.32 -9.67 -8.85
CA GLY A 173 1.66 -10.67 -9.88
C GLY A 173 0.75 -11.89 -9.80
N LEU A 174 0.59 -12.48 -8.62
CA LEU A 174 -0.30 -13.63 -8.39
C LEU A 174 -1.77 -13.29 -8.66
N GLY A 175 -2.24 -12.10 -8.25
CA GLY A 175 -3.60 -11.65 -8.56
C GLY A 175 -3.87 -11.55 -10.06
N LYS A 176 -2.92 -11.09 -10.86
CA LYS A 176 -3.04 -11.08 -12.32
C LYS A 176 -3.09 -12.50 -12.90
N VAL A 177 -2.30 -13.43 -12.37
CA VAL A 177 -2.35 -14.84 -12.78
C VAL A 177 -3.71 -15.45 -12.47
N PHE A 178 -4.26 -15.18 -11.28
CA PHE A 178 -5.59 -15.65 -10.89
C PHE A 178 -6.69 -15.13 -11.82
N VAL A 179 -6.72 -13.81 -12.08
CA VAL A 179 -7.76 -13.17 -12.94
C VAL A 179 -7.66 -13.61 -14.40
N ALA A 180 -6.43 -13.83 -14.91
CA ALA A 180 -6.21 -14.25 -16.30
C ALA A 180 -6.37 -15.75 -16.52
N GLY A 181 -6.41 -16.55 -15.45
CA GLY A 181 -6.50 -18.02 -15.52
C GLY A 181 -7.92 -18.50 -15.83
N SER A 182 -8.02 -19.59 -16.61
CA SER A 182 -9.24 -20.38 -16.78
C SER A 182 -8.92 -21.82 -16.36
N ALA A 183 -9.76 -22.42 -15.54
CA ALA A 183 -9.55 -23.78 -15.06
C ALA A 183 -10.31 -24.79 -15.94
N GLN A 184 -9.58 -25.58 -16.74
CA GLN A 184 -10.12 -26.63 -17.57
C GLN A 184 -10.03 -28.01 -16.88
N THR A 185 -9.23 -28.11 -15.85
CA THR A 185 -9.02 -29.33 -15.07
C THR A 185 -9.15 -29.06 -13.58
N LEU A 186 -9.47 -30.11 -12.80
CA LEU A 186 -9.55 -30.02 -11.33
C LEU A 186 -8.21 -29.54 -10.71
N ALA A 187 -7.08 -29.96 -11.28
CA ALA A 187 -5.77 -29.54 -10.83
C ALA A 187 -5.55 -28.01 -11.04
N GLU A 188 -5.98 -27.48 -12.19
CA GLU A 188 -5.91 -26.05 -12.49
C GLU A 188 -6.85 -25.25 -11.58
N ALA A 189 -8.06 -25.73 -11.31
CA ALA A 189 -9.01 -25.11 -10.41
C ALA A 189 -8.42 -24.99 -8.97
N ARG A 190 -7.87 -26.08 -8.45
CA ARG A 190 -7.19 -26.08 -7.14
C ARG A 190 -5.97 -25.17 -7.13
N PHE A 191 -5.18 -25.17 -8.18
CA PHE A 191 -4.03 -24.25 -8.32
C PHE A 191 -4.49 -22.80 -8.32
N ALA A 192 -5.55 -22.44 -9.07
CA ALA A 192 -6.11 -21.09 -9.11
C ALA A 192 -6.53 -20.61 -7.71
N VAL A 193 -7.18 -21.49 -6.90
CA VAL A 193 -7.55 -21.16 -5.52
C VAL A 193 -6.31 -20.82 -4.69
N HIS A 194 -5.26 -21.66 -4.73
CA HIS A 194 -4.04 -21.38 -3.97
C HIS A 194 -3.36 -20.08 -4.39
N VAL A 195 -3.33 -19.81 -5.70
CA VAL A 195 -2.78 -18.56 -6.25
C VAL A 195 -3.60 -17.35 -5.78
N GLY A 196 -4.94 -17.43 -5.83
CA GLY A 196 -5.82 -16.35 -5.37
C GLY A 196 -5.67 -16.07 -3.87
N VAL A 197 -5.64 -17.11 -3.05
CA VAL A 197 -5.43 -16.99 -1.59
C VAL A 197 -4.06 -16.39 -1.28
N ALA A 198 -3.01 -16.87 -1.95
CA ALA A 198 -1.66 -16.33 -1.78
C ALA A 198 -1.60 -14.84 -2.21
N ALA A 199 -2.26 -14.48 -3.32
CA ALA A 199 -2.37 -13.10 -3.77
C ALA A 199 -3.00 -12.21 -2.70
N ALA A 200 -4.15 -12.63 -2.16
CA ALA A 200 -4.87 -11.92 -1.11
C ALA A 200 -4.01 -11.76 0.17
N ALA A 201 -3.33 -12.80 0.60
CA ALA A 201 -2.45 -12.77 1.77
C ALA A 201 -1.28 -11.80 1.59
N PHE A 202 -0.61 -11.83 0.44
CA PHE A 202 0.49 -10.91 0.14
C PHE A 202 0.02 -9.47 0.02
N GLN A 203 -1.14 -9.19 -0.57
CA GLN A 203 -1.71 -7.84 -0.65
C GLN A 203 -2.05 -7.30 0.75
N ALA A 204 -2.71 -8.08 1.58
CA ALA A 204 -3.04 -7.70 2.94
C ALA A 204 -1.78 -7.43 3.78
N LEU A 205 -0.75 -8.27 3.66
CA LEU A 205 0.52 -8.07 4.34
C LEU A 205 1.24 -6.82 3.83
N ALA A 206 1.24 -6.58 2.52
CA ALA A 206 1.80 -5.35 1.94
C ALA A 206 1.09 -4.10 2.50
N ALA A 207 -0.23 -4.11 2.55
CA ALA A 207 -1.00 -3.00 3.12
C ALA A 207 -0.65 -2.76 4.60
N ALA A 208 -0.57 -3.82 5.42
CA ALA A 208 -0.21 -3.72 6.83
C ALA A 208 1.21 -3.15 7.04
N LEU A 209 2.19 -3.61 6.27
CA LEU A 209 3.56 -3.08 6.33
C LEU A 209 3.63 -1.62 5.89
N CYS A 210 2.88 -1.25 4.84
CA CYS A 210 2.77 0.14 4.37
C CYS A 210 2.14 1.04 5.44
N MET A 211 1.07 0.57 6.12
CA MET A 211 0.45 1.28 7.24
C MET A 211 1.46 1.59 8.34
N GLY A 212 2.30 0.62 8.71
CA GLY A 212 3.38 0.83 9.68
C GLY A 212 4.36 1.93 9.25
N GLY A 213 4.75 1.95 7.97
CA GLY A 213 5.61 2.99 7.40
C GLY A 213 4.96 4.37 7.40
N VAL A 214 3.70 4.47 6.95
CA VAL A 214 2.91 5.72 6.94
C VAL A 214 2.75 6.28 8.36
N PHE A 215 2.40 5.43 9.32
CA PHE A 215 2.24 5.81 10.71
C PHE A 215 3.55 6.37 11.29
N GLU A 216 4.67 5.65 11.13
CA GLU A 216 5.94 6.03 11.72
C GLU A 216 6.51 7.31 11.09
N ILE A 217 6.48 7.45 9.76
CA ILE A 217 6.92 8.66 9.07
C ILE A 217 6.06 9.87 9.50
N THR A 218 4.73 9.69 9.54
CA THR A 218 3.82 10.76 9.95
C THR A 218 4.06 11.18 11.39
N ARG A 219 4.23 10.22 12.31
CA ARG A 219 4.55 10.47 13.72
C ARG A 219 5.84 11.27 13.88
N LEU A 220 6.90 10.85 13.18
CA LEU A 220 8.20 11.51 13.24
C LEU A 220 8.20 12.94 12.71
N GLN A 221 7.42 13.20 11.65
CA GLN A 221 7.36 14.52 11.05
C GLN A 221 6.43 15.49 11.82
N VAL A 222 5.37 14.96 12.45
CA VAL A 222 4.47 15.75 13.31
C VAL A 222 5.08 16.01 14.68
N GLY A 223 5.80 15.03 15.27
CA GLY A 223 6.42 15.11 16.60
C GLY A 223 7.76 15.84 16.66
N ARG A 224 8.29 16.37 15.55
CA ARG A 224 9.47 17.22 15.57
C ARG A 224 9.12 18.58 16.17
N GLU A 225 9.42 18.74 17.44
CA GLU A 225 9.55 20.06 18.04
C GLU A 225 10.80 20.78 17.49
N PRO A 226 10.74 22.09 17.33
CA PRO A 226 11.88 22.90 16.86
C PRO A 226 13.07 22.83 17.82
#